data_942eceb20ce486b99d46e64c38eab4c2
#
_entry.id   942eceb20ce486b99d46e64c38eab4c2
#
_cell.length_a   1.000
_cell.length_b   1.000
_cell.length_c   1.000
_cell.angle_alpha   90.00
_cell.angle_beta   90.00
_cell.angle_gamma   90.00
#
_symmetry.space_group_name_H-M   'P 1'
#
loop_
_entity.id
_entity.type
_entity.pdbx_description
1 polymer ?
#
loop_
_entity_poly.entity_id
_entity_poly.type
_entity_poly.pdbx_seq_one_letter_code
_entity_poly.pdbx_strand_id
1 'polypeptide(L)'
;MVNVGIVGTGIYMPETKMTAKQISEATKGVWSEAAVIEKLGIVEKTIAGPDDGTQEMGVRAALDCLKNTGVDPMEIDLILCIGEEWKEYPLTTSGIYIQEKIGANNAWSIDIQQRCGTTVAAMKIAKDMMIADEELKTIMIVGGYRNGDFIDFEDSAVSFMFNLGAGAGAMILKRNYGKNLILGTHIITDGTMARDAGVLYGGTENPI
;
A
#
# COMPACT_ATOMS: atom_id res chain seq x y z
N MET A 1 -14.42 9.25 26.15
CA MET A 1 -14.55 8.90 24.71
C MET A 1 -13.22 8.33 24.28
N VAL A 2 -13.19 7.16 23.65
CA VAL A 2 -11.95 6.54 23.18
C VAL A 2 -11.42 7.33 21.98
N ASN A 3 -10.15 7.73 22.06
CA ASN A 3 -9.45 8.39 20.97
C ASN A 3 -8.51 7.38 20.28
N VAL A 4 -8.35 7.49 18.98
CA VAL A 4 -7.36 6.73 18.22
C VAL A 4 -6.49 7.73 17.46
N GLY A 5 -5.19 7.63 17.64
CA GLY A 5 -4.22 8.52 17.02
C GLY A 5 -3.09 7.78 16.32
N ILE A 6 -2.49 8.42 15.34
CA ILE A 6 -1.34 7.93 14.59
C ILE A 6 -0.07 8.24 15.41
N VAL A 7 0.66 7.20 15.78
CA VAL A 7 1.92 7.31 16.53
C VAL A 7 3.05 7.77 15.60
N GLY A 8 3.12 7.17 14.42
CA GLY A 8 4.08 7.52 13.40
C GLY A 8 3.93 6.62 12.18
N THR A 9 4.78 6.88 11.20
CA THR A 9 4.79 6.21 9.90
C THR A 9 6.18 5.73 9.53
N GLY A 10 6.24 4.80 8.58
CA GLY A 10 7.46 4.35 7.93
C GLY A 10 7.23 4.14 6.44
N ILE A 11 8.28 4.20 5.68
CA ILE A 11 8.24 4.05 4.22
C ILE A 11 9.38 3.16 3.73
N TYR A 12 9.16 2.54 2.59
CA TYR A 12 10.21 1.97 1.77
C TYR A 12 10.00 2.40 0.31
N MET A 13 11.05 2.88 -0.31
CA MET A 13 11.06 3.24 -1.73
C MET A 13 12.19 2.51 -2.41
N PRO A 14 11.94 1.75 -3.50
CA PRO A 14 12.98 1.15 -4.33
C PRO A 14 14.02 2.18 -4.78
N GLU A 15 15.27 1.74 -4.90
CA GLU A 15 16.35 2.60 -5.37
C GLU A 15 16.24 2.89 -6.87
N THR A 16 15.72 1.93 -7.63
CA THR A 16 15.57 2.05 -9.07
C THR A 16 14.47 3.04 -9.42
N LYS A 17 14.77 3.93 -10.37
CA LYS A 17 13.85 4.96 -10.83
C LYS A 17 13.69 4.94 -12.33
N MET A 18 12.53 5.38 -12.80
CA MET A 18 12.22 5.63 -14.20
C MET A 18 11.92 7.11 -14.38
N THR A 19 12.69 7.79 -15.22
CA THR A 19 12.56 9.22 -15.49
C THR A 19 11.48 9.50 -16.54
N ALA A 20 11.01 10.75 -16.62
CA ALA A 20 10.10 11.20 -17.69
C ALA A 20 10.65 10.92 -19.08
N LYS A 21 11.95 11.06 -19.29
CA LYS A 21 12.63 10.74 -20.55
C LYS A 21 12.48 9.24 -20.88
N GLN A 22 12.74 8.36 -19.93
CA GLN A 22 12.59 6.92 -20.12
C GLN A 22 11.13 6.51 -20.36
N ILE A 23 10.17 7.18 -19.73
CA ILE A 23 8.74 6.99 -20.03
C ILE A 23 8.45 7.41 -21.48
N SER A 24 8.93 8.57 -21.91
CA SER A 24 8.79 9.02 -23.29
C SER A 24 9.36 8.02 -24.30
N GLU A 25 10.55 7.49 -24.02
CA GLU A 25 11.20 6.47 -24.86
C GLU A 25 10.38 5.17 -24.89
N ALA A 26 9.85 4.73 -23.73
CA ALA A 26 9.01 3.53 -23.62
C ALA A 26 7.68 3.67 -24.38
N THR A 27 7.13 4.88 -24.52
CA THR A 27 5.95 5.15 -25.33
C THR A 27 6.26 5.30 -26.83
N LYS A 28 7.50 5.02 -27.24
CA LYS A 28 7.99 5.25 -28.62
C LYS A 28 7.76 6.69 -29.11
N GLY A 29 7.83 7.64 -28.19
CA GLY A 29 7.68 9.08 -28.47
C GLY A 29 6.23 9.55 -28.65
N VAL A 30 5.22 8.71 -28.44
CA VAL A 30 3.80 9.14 -28.43
C VAL A 30 3.57 10.19 -27.34
N TRP A 31 4.21 10.02 -26.19
CA TRP A 31 4.29 11.02 -25.13
C TRP A 31 5.68 11.65 -25.14
N SER A 32 5.79 12.95 -25.40
CA SER A 32 7.07 13.64 -25.25
C SER A 32 7.44 13.76 -23.76
N GLU A 33 8.73 13.86 -23.45
CA GLU A 33 9.22 14.08 -22.07
C GLU A 33 8.51 15.29 -21.42
N ALA A 34 8.39 16.40 -22.15
CA ALA A 34 7.68 17.59 -21.67
C ALA A 34 6.22 17.27 -21.33
N ALA A 35 5.51 16.49 -22.17
CA ALA A 35 4.12 16.11 -21.90
C ALA A 35 3.99 15.18 -20.66
N VAL A 36 4.95 14.28 -20.44
CA VAL A 36 4.99 13.44 -19.24
C VAL A 36 5.14 14.31 -17.98
N ILE A 37 6.01 15.31 -18.02
CA ILE A 37 6.22 16.23 -16.89
C ILE A 37 5.00 17.14 -16.69
N GLU A 38 4.55 17.81 -17.74
CA GLU A 38 3.56 18.88 -17.61
C GLU A 38 2.13 18.36 -17.43
N LYS A 39 1.76 17.26 -18.12
CA LYS A 39 0.39 16.73 -18.09
C LYS A 39 0.19 15.65 -17.04
N LEU A 40 1.19 14.77 -16.85
CA LEU A 40 1.12 13.67 -15.89
C LEU A 40 1.78 13.99 -14.54
N GLY A 41 2.56 15.07 -14.47
CA GLY A 41 3.25 15.50 -13.25
C GLY A 41 4.43 14.59 -12.88
N ILE A 42 4.93 13.76 -13.80
CA ILE A 42 5.96 12.77 -13.52
C ILE A 42 7.32 13.31 -13.95
N VAL A 43 8.18 13.61 -12.99
CA VAL A 43 9.62 13.89 -13.23
C VAL A 43 10.39 12.57 -13.20
N GLU A 44 10.18 11.78 -12.17
CA GLU A 44 10.66 10.41 -11.98
C GLU A 44 9.70 9.63 -11.10
N LYS A 45 9.70 8.32 -11.21
CA LYS A 45 8.98 7.40 -10.33
C LYS A 45 9.86 6.22 -9.94
N THR A 46 9.57 5.62 -8.77
CA THR A 46 10.22 4.38 -8.36
C THR A 46 9.66 3.20 -9.11
N ILE A 47 10.51 2.26 -9.48
CA ILE A 47 10.15 0.97 -10.05
C ILE A 47 10.76 -0.16 -9.22
N ALA A 48 10.06 -1.28 -9.12
CA ALA A 48 10.52 -2.41 -8.33
C ALA A 48 11.77 -3.05 -8.95
N GLY A 49 12.75 -3.34 -8.10
CA GLY A 49 13.88 -4.21 -8.43
C GLY A 49 13.53 -5.70 -8.21
N PRO A 50 14.50 -6.60 -8.46
CA PRO A 50 14.30 -8.04 -8.31
C PRO A 50 13.93 -8.45 -6.87
N ASP A 51 14.46 -7.75 -5.87
CA ASP A 51 14.25 -8.03 -4.45
C ASP A 51 13.13 -7.18 -3.81
N ASP A 52 12.37 -6.45 -4.62
CA ASP A 52 11.29 -5.58 -4.19
C ASP A 52 9.92 -6.23 -4.41
N GLY A 53 9.73 -7.41 -3.82
CA GLY A 53 8.41 -8.01 -3.70
C GLY A 53 7.50 -7.16 -2.82
N THR A 54 6.18 -7.25 -3.01
CA THR A 54 5.22 -6.42 -2.26
C THR A 54 5.26 -6.71 -0.77
N GLN A 55 5.44 -7.98 -0.39
CA GLN A 55 5.56 -8.41 1.01
C GLN A 55 6.89 -7.91 1.61
N GLU A 56 8.01 -8.07 0.87
CA GLU A 56 9.33 -7.60 1.31
C GLU A 56 9.38 -6.09 1.47
N MET A 57 8.82 -5.33 0.55
CA MET A 57 8.71 -3.88 0.69
C MET A 57 7.87 -3.51 1.91
N GLY A 58 6.77 -4.24 2.16
CA GLY A 58 5.94 -4.07 3.35
C GLY A 58 6.72 -4.30 4.65
N VAL A 59 7.54 -5.35 4.72
CA VAL A 59 8.45 -5.62 5.85
C VAL A 59 9.40 -4.44 6.09
N ARG A 60 10.05 -3.95 5.03
CA ARG A 60 11.00 -2.81 5.14
C ARG A 60 10.31 -1.53 5.63
N ALA A 61 9.11 -1.23 5.14
CA ALA A 61 8.32 -0.09 5.62
C ALA A 61 7.86 -0.26 7.07
N ALA A 62 7.46 -1.48 7.47
CA ALA A 62 7.10 -1.78 8.85
C ALA A 62 8.29 -1.60 9.82
N LEU A 63 9.47 -2.10 9.46
CA LEU A 63 10.70 -1.93 10.24
C LEU A 63 11.10 -0.45 10.35
N ASP A 64 10.97 0.32 9.27
CA ASP A 64 11.20 1.77 9.32
C ASP A 64 10.20 2.47 10.25
N CYS A 65 8.92 2.08 10.21
CA CYS A 65 7.89 2.61 11.11
C CYS A 65 8.20 2.28 12.58
N LEU A 66 8.58 1.04 12.88
CA LEU A 66 8.98 0.63 14.25
C LEU A 66 10.18 1.42 14.74
N LYS A 67 11.20 1.59 13.90
CA LYS A 67 12.38 2.41 14.20
C LYS A 67 12.00 3.87 14.49
N ASN A 68 11.14 4.47 13.66
CA ASN A 68 10.74 5.87 13.79
C ASN A 68 9.85 6.13 15.02
N THR A 69 9.06 5.14 15.43
CA THR A 69 8.12 5.26 16.55
C THR A 69 8.68 4.78 17.89
N GLY A 70 9.67 3.90 17.85
CA GLY A 70 10.19 3.20 19.05
C GLY A 70 9.20 2.20 19.66
N VAL A 71 8.13 1.83 18.93
CA VAL A 71 7.15 0.83 19.39
C VAL A 71 7.77 -0.56 19.29
N ASP A 72 7.66 -1.35 20.36
CA ASP A 72 8.09 -2.75 20.36
C ASP A 72 7.13 -3.56 19.45
N PRO A 73 7.63 -4.39 18.53
CA PRO A 73 6.78 -5.28 17.73
C PRO A 73 5.82 -6.13 18.58
N MET A 74 6.22 -6.50 19.78
CA MET A 74 5.39 -7.27 20.72
C MET A 74 4.20 -6.48 21.30
N GLU A 75 4.18 -5.14 21.16
CA GLU A 75 3.04 -4.31 21.54
C GLU A 75 1.93 -4.29 20.47
N ILE A 76 2.20 -4.82 19.27
CA ILE A 76 1.21 -4.84 18.19
C ILE A 76 0.22 -5.97 18.43
N ASP A 77 -1.07 -5.62 18.47
CA ASP A 77 -2.17 -6.57 18.68
C ASP A 77 -2.76 -7.05 17.35
N LEU A 78 -2.71 -6.20 16.31
CA LEU A 78 -3.29 -6.48 14.99
C LEU A 78 -2.46 -5.83 13.88
N ILE A 79 -2.28 -6.58 12.79
CA ILE A 79 -1.76 -6.05 11.52
C ILE A 79 -2.87 -6.08 10.48
N LEU A 80 -3.23 -4.90 9.95
CA LEU A 80 -4.07 -4.75 8.78
C LEU A 80 -3.17 -4.56 7.57
N CYS A 81 -3.00 -5.60 6.77
CA CYS A 81 -2.23 -5.50 5.54
C CYS A 81 -3.10 -4.94 4.43
N ILE A 82 -2.64 -3.84 3.83
CA ILE A 82 -3.32 -3.09 2.78
C ILE A 82 -2.69 -3.29 1.41
N GLY A 83 -1.78 -4.28 1.27
CA GLY A 83 -1.12 -4.60 0.01
C GLY A 83 -2.09 -5.09 -1.05
N GLU A 84 -1.63 -5.12 -2.30
CA GLU A 84 -2.42 -5.61 -3.43
C GLU A 84 -2.45 -7.14 -3.50
N GLU A 85 -3.36 -7.68 -4.33
CA GLU A 85 -3.40 -9.11 -4.66
C GLU A 85 -2.20 -9.55 -5.52
N TRP A 86 -1.58 -8.62 -6.24
CA TRP A 86 -0.34 -8.83 -6.96
C TRP A 86 0.82 -8.90 -5.98
N LYS A 87 1.18 -10.09 -5.60
CA LYS A 87 2.16 -10.41 -4.57
C LYS A 87 2.99 -11.63 -4.97
N GLU A 88 4.00 -11.94 -4.17
CA GLU A 88 5.01 -12.96 -4.45
C GLU A 88 4.41 -14.34 -4.77
N TYR A 89 3.38 -14.73 -4.02
CA TYR A 89 2.71 -16.01 -4.20
C TYR A 89 1.19 -15.85 -4.07
N PRO A 90 0.39 -16.38 -5.03
CA PRO A 90 -1.05 -16.47 -4.87
C PRO A 90 -1.44 -17.21 -3.58
N LEU A 91 -2.60 -16.87 -3.02
CA LEU A 91 -3.20 -17.51 -1.83
C LEU A 91 -2.42 -17.33 -0.51
N THR A 92 -1.32 -16.59 -0.48
CA THR A 92 -0.63 -16.24 0.77
C THR A 92 -1.32 -15.05 1.45
N THR A 93 -1.20 -14.96 2.78
CA THR A 93 -1.64 -13.78 3.54
C THR A 93 -0.43 -12.91 3.82
N SER A 94 -0.37 -11.75 3.18
CA SER A 94 0.80 -10.86 3.25
C SER A 94 1.03 -10.32 4.66
N GLY A 95 -0.05 -10.01 5.37
CA GLY A 95 0.04 -9.53 6.74
C GLY A 95 0.65 -10.55 7.70
N ILE A 96 0.37 -11.86 7.52
CA ILE A 96 0.98 -12.92 8.34
C ILE A 96 2.48 -13.04 8.05
N TYR A 97 2.88 -12.90 6.78
CA TYR A 97 4.28 -12.88 6.41
C TYR A 97 5.02 -11.69 7.06
N ILE A 98 4.43 -10.49 6.96
CA ILE A 98 5.01 -9.28 7.57
C ILE A 98 5.11 -9.43 9.09
N GLN A 99 4.05 -9.96 9.73
CA GLN A 99 4.01 -10.23 11.18
C GLN A 99 5.21 -11.05 11.64
N GLU A 100 5.49 -12.16 10.96
CA GLU A 100 6.62 -13.05 11.26
C GLU A 100 7.95 -12.31 11.09
N LYS A 101 8.13 -11.60 9.97
CA LYS A 101 9.38 -10.93 9.64
C LYS A 101 9.75 -9.78 10.58
N ILE A 102 8.76 -9.08 11.12
CA ILE A 102 9.01 -7.97 12.07
C ILE A 102 9.01 -8.42 13.53
N GLY A 103 8.71 -9.69 13.81
CA GLY A 103 8.67 -10.24 15.17
C GLY A 103 7.45 -9.83 16.00
N ALA A 104 6.32 -9.47 15.37
CA ALA A 104 5.07 -9.09 16.04
C ALA A 104 4.28 -10.32 16.48
N ASN A 105 4.86 -11.17 17.35
CA ASN A 105 4.33 -12.49 17.68
C ASN A 105 3.04 -12.46 18.50
N ASN A 106 2.68 -11.33 19.11
CA ASN A 106 1.41 -11.16 19.83
C ASN A 106 0.27 -10.75 18.89
N ALA A 107 0.59 -10.25 17.70
CA ALA A 107 -0.41 -9.79 16.76
C ALA A 107 -1.14 -10.96 16.08
N TRP A 108 -2.37 -10.72 15.65
CA TRP A 108 -2.96 -11.46 14.54
C TRP A 108 -3.02 -10.56 13.30
N SER A 109 -3.26 -11.13 12.12
CA SER A 109 -3.17 -10.36 10.89
C SER A 109 -4.20 -10.76 9.85
N ILE A 110 -4.68 -9.77 9.09
CA ILE A 110 -5.55 -9.96 7.92
C ILE A 110 -5.12 -9.04 6.78
N ASP A 111 -5.35 -9.51 5.56
CA ASP A 111 -5.26 -8.68 4.35
C ASP A 111 -6.63 -8.06 4.06
N ILE A 112 -6.68 -6.77 3.79
CA ILE A 112 -7.89 -6.04 3.41
C ILE A 112 -7.67 -5.27 2.12
N GLN A 113 -8.72 -5.14 1.31
CA GLN A 113 -8.60 -4.54 -0.01
C GLN A 113 -9.79 -3.68 -0.40
N GLN A 114 -9.51 -2.48 -0.84
CA GLN A 114 -10.42 -1.53 -1.49
C GLN A 114 -9.64 -0.69 -2.51
N ARG A 115 -8.68 -1.27 -3.18
CA ARG A 115 -7.80 -0.59 -4.14
C ARG A 115 -7.18 0.70 -3.54
N CYS A 116 -7.20 1.81 -4.26
CA CYS A 116 -6.63 3.08 -3.79
C CYS A 116 -7.25 3.61 -2.49
N GLY A 117 -8.45 3.19 -2.13
CA GLY A 117 -9.15 3.55 -0.90
C GLY A 117 -8.76 2.73 0.33
N THR A 118 -7.97 1.66 0.17
CA THR A 118 -7.71 0.66 1.21
C THR A 118 -7.15 1.27 2.49
N THR A 119 -6.21 2.21 2.39
CA THR A 119 -5.63 2.85 3.59
C THR A 119 -6.68 3.58 4.42
N VAL A 120 -7.58 4.33 3.78
CA VAL A 120 -8.65 5.05 4.48
C VAL A 120 -9.65 4.09 5.10
N ALA A 121 -10.00 3.01 4.39
CA ALA A 121 -10.86 1.94 4.91
C ALA A 121 -10.20 1.24 6.11
N ALA A 122 -8.90 0.94 6.04
CA ALA A 122 -8.13 0.34 7.13
C ALA A 122 -8.10 1.23 8.38
N MET A 123 -7.89 2.54 8.19
CA MET A 123 -7.92 3.50 9.30
C MET A 123 -9.29 3.54 9.99
N LYS A 124 -10.38 3.47 9.21
CA LYS A 124 -11.74 3.37 9.77
C LYS A 124 -11.93 2.06 10.52
N ILE A 125 -11.59 0.93 9.91
CA ILE A 125 -11.72 -0.40 10.51
C ILE A 125 -10.92 -0.46 11.82
N ALA A 126 -9.66 -0.06 11.81
CA ALA A 126 -8.80 -0.03 12.99
C ALA A 126 -9.39 0.81 14.11
N LYS A 127 -9.87 2.04 13.79
CA LYS A 127 -10.50 2.90 14.78
C LYS A 127 -11.75 2.27 15.38
N ASP A 128 -12.64 1.73 14.56
CA ASP A 128 -13.89 1.14 15.03
C ASP A 128 -13.63 -0.12 15.87
N MET A 129 -12.67 -0.95 15.47
CA MET A 129 -12.23 -2.13 16.24
C MET A 129 -11.65 -1.73 17.61
N MET A 130 -10.75 -0.73 17.65
CA MET A 130 -10.19 -0.23 18.92
C MET A 130 -11.24 0.40 19.84
N ILE A 131 -12.33 0.93 19.30
CA ILE A 131 -13.44 1.46 20.11
C ILE A 131 -14.26 0.32 20.70
N ALA A 132 -14.51 -0.72 19.91
CA ALA A 132 -15.36 -1.86 20.28
C ALA A 132 -14.66 -2.87 21.19
N ASP A 133 -13.33 -3.02 21.04
CA ASP A 133 -12.52 -4.01 21.76
C ASP A 133 -11.40 -3.31 22.54
N GLU A 134 -11.45 -3.44 23.86
CA GLU A 134 -10.48 -2.82 24.77
C GLU A 134 -9.11 -3.49 24.76
N GLU A 135 -9.02 -4.73 24.31
CA GLU A 135 -7.75 -5.46 24.19
C GLU A 135 -6.92 -4.99 22.99
N LEU A 136 -7.57 -4.45 21.96
CA LEU A 136 -6.89 -3.87 20.81
C LEU A 136 -6.37 -2.46 21.13
N LYS A 137 -5.09 -2.37 21.47
CA LYS A 137 -4.42 -1.12 21.90
C LYS A 137 -3.52 -0.55 20.83
N THR A 138 -2.89 -1.41 20.03
CA THR A 138 -1.91 -1.02 19.00
C THR A 138 -2.19 -1.78 17.71
N ILE A 139 -2.46 -1.06 16.63
CA ILE A 139 -2.69 -1.64 15.30
C ILE A 139 -1.67 -1.08 14.33
N MET A 140 -1.03 -1.95 13.56
CA MET A 140 -0.22 -1.57 12.41
C MET A 140 -1.04 -1.69 11.13
N ILE A 141 -1.01 -0.66 10.29
CA ILE A 141 -1.49 -0.71 8.90
C ILE A 141 -0.26 -0.68 8.02
N VAL A 142 -0.11 -1.64 7.11
CA VAL A 142 1.10 -1.78 6.28
C VAL A 142 0.78 -2.40 4.93
N GLY A 143 1.51 -2.01 3.89
CA GLY A 143 1.42 -2.67 2.59
C GLY A 143 2.43 -2.16 1.60
N GLY A 144 2.80 -3.03 0.67
CA GLY A 144 3.67 -2.75 -0.46
C GLY A 144 2.93 -2.90 -1.78
N TYR A 145 3.35 -2.13 -2.77
CA TYR A 145 2.75 -2.06 -4.10
C TYR A 145 3.83 -2.03 -5.17
N ARG A 146 3.61 -2.76 -6.26
CA ARG A 146 4.44 -2.69 -7.47
C ARG A 146 3.59 -2.67 -8.74
N ASN A 147 2.51 -1.91 -8.71
CA ASN A 147 1.53 -1.84 -9.80
C ASN A 147 2.10 -1.24 -11.10
N GLY A 148 3.29 -0.64 -11.04
CA GLY A 148 4.05 -0.27 -12.24
C GLY A 148 4.35 -1.44 -13.18
N ASP A 149 4.34 -2.68 -12.69
CA ASP A 149 4.57 -3.89 -13.48
C ASP A 149 3.44 -4.17 -14.50
N PHE A 150 2.25 -3.60 -14.29
CA PHE A 150 1.09 -3.76 -15.17
C PHE A 150 1.03 -2.77 -16.32
N ILE A 151 1.97 -1.83 -16.41
CA ILE A 151 1.90 -0.76 -17.39
C ILE A 151 2.46 -1.23 -18.72
N ASP A 152 1.61 -1.25 -19.74
CA ASP A 152 2.03 -1.25 -21.14
C ASP A 152 2.16 0.21 -21.61
N PHE A 153 3.39 0.69 -21.74
CA PHE A 153 3.65 2.06 -22.17
C PHE A 153 3.31 2.30 -23.66
N GLU A 154 3.12 1.25 -24.45
CA GLU A 154 2.72 1.37 -25.84
C GLU A 154 1.21 1.53 -26.01
N ASP A 155 0.42 1.17 -24.99
CA ASP A 155 -1.02 1.39 -24.97
C ASP A 155 -1.36 2.77 -24.42
N SER A 156 -1.74 3.70 -25.30
CA SER A 156 -2.13 5.06 -24.91
C SER A 156 -3.41 5.12 -24.07
N ALA A 157 -4.27 4.08 -24.12
CA ALA A 157 -5.50 4.02 -23.32
C ALA A 157 -5.21 3.91 -21.84
N VAL A 158 -4.06 3.34 -21.45
CA VAL A 158 -3.64 3.20 -20.04
C VAL A 158 -2.70 4.31 -19.58
N SER A 159 -2.56 5.40 -20.31
CA SER A 159 -1.65 6.50 -19.97
C SER A 159 -1.91 7.11 -18.59
N PHE A 160 -3.15 7.05 -18.08
CA PHE A 160 -3.50 7.47 -16.71
C PHE A 160 -2.82 6.63 -15.62
N MET A 161 -2.30 5.44 -15.97
CA MET A 161 -1.56 4.56 -15.04
C MET A 161 -0.05 4.82 -15.06
N PHE A 162 0.47 5.65 -15.94
CA PHE A 162 1.92 5.86 -16.07
C PHE A 162 2.58 6.38 -14.78
N ASN A 163 1.80 6.98 -13.87
CA ASN A 163 2.25 7.41 -12.56
C ASN A 163 2.37 6.26 -11.53
N LEU A 164 1.84 5.07 -11.82
CA LEU A 164 2.00 3.94 -10.91
C LEU A 164 3.46 3.50 -10.86
N GLY A 165 3.95 3.32 -9.65
CA GLY A 165 5.32 2.93 -9.36
C GLY A 165 5.36 1.72 -8.44
N ALA A 166 6.41 1.67 -7.60
CA ALA A 166 6.59 0.70 -6.54
C ALA A 166 7.01 1.37 -5.24
N GLY A 167 6.60 0.80 -4.12
CA GLY A 167 6.95 1.27 -2.80
C GLY A 167 6.06 0.66 -1.73
N ALA A 168 6.34 1.00 -0.47
CA ALA A 168 5.56 0.54 0.67
C ALA A 168 5.43 1.62 1.72
N GLY A 169 4.34 1.53 2.49
CA GLY A 169 4.09 2.38 3.64
C GLY A 169 3.57 1.60 4.83
N ALA A 170 3.89 2.09 6.01
CA ALA A 170 3.36 1.59 7.27
C ALA A 170 2.97 2.73 8.20
N MET A 171 1.98 2.51 9.06
CA MET A 171 1.62 3.40 10.16
C MET A 171 1.20 2.62 11.38
N ILE A 172 1.48 3.15 12.56
CA ILE A 172 1.03 2.60 13.83
C ILE A 172 -0.03 3.51 14.43
N LEU A 173 -1.16 2.90 14.77
CA LEU A 173 -2.26 3.52 15.49
C LEU A 173 -2.26 3.03 16.94
N LYS A 174 -2.53 3.93 17.89
CA LYS A 174 -2.74 3.55 19.30
C LYS A 174 -4.06 4.10 19.85
N ARG A 175 -4.73 3.26 20.63
CA ARG A 175 -5.89 3.62 21.45
C ARG A 175 -5.48 4.59 22.53
N ASN A 176 -6.28 5.62 22.76
CA ASN A 176 -6.05 6.69 23.73
C ASN A 176 -4.75 7.49 23.50
N TYR A 177 -4.21 7.46 22.27
CA TYR A 177 -3.10 8.32 21.89
C TYR A 177 -3.61 9.73 21.56
N GLY A 178 -3.13 10.73 22.33
CA GLY A 178 -3.68 12.08 22.31
C GLY A 178 -3.21 12.99 21.18
N LYS A 179 -2.44 12.47 20.20
CA LYS A 179 -1.90 13.23 19.07
C LYS A 179 -2.36 12.63 17.74
N ASN A 180 -2.34 13.43 16.67
CA ASN A 180 -2.66 13.00 15.31
C ASN A 180 -3.95 12.17 15.24
N LEU A 181 -5.01 12.66 15.83
CA LEU A 181 -6.27 11.94 16.00
C LEU A 181 -6.98 11.68 14.66
N ILE A 182 -7.50 10.47 14.50
CA ILE A 182 -8.44 10.15 13.42
C ILE A 182 -9.82 10.68 13.84
N LEU A 183 -10.15 11.88 13.40
CA LEU A 183 -11.39 12.56 13.80
C LEU A 183 -12.61 11.95 13.11
N GLY A 184 -12.52 11.69 11.81
CA GLY A 184 -13.60 11.11 11.03
C GLY A 184 -13.08 10.53 9.72
N THR A 185 -13.90 9.65 9.10
CA THR A 185 -13.65 9.07 7.78
C THR A 185 -14.95 9.09 6.99
N HIS A 186 -14.85 9.31 5.69
CA HIS A 186 -15.97 9.19 4.77
C HIS A 186 -15.54 8.30 3.60
N ILE A 187 -16.31 7.26 3.31
CA ILE A 187 -16.00 6.26 2.28
C ILE A 187 -17.26 6.05 1.45
N ILE A 188 -17.10 6.12 0.13
CA ILE A 188 -18.14 5.79 -0.83
C ILE A 188 -17.60 4.79 -1.85
N THR A 189 -18.48 4.00 -2.43
CA THR A 189 -18.17 3.11 -3.55
C THR A 189 -19.27 3.23 -4.60
N ASP A 190 -18.87 3.11 -5.87
CA ASP A 190 -19.80 3.01 -7.00
C ASP A 190 -19.65 1.63 -7.66
N GLY A 191 -20.62 0.77 -7.47
CA GLY A 191 -20.62 -0.59 -8.01
C GLY A 191 -20.71 -0.64 -9.53
N THR A 192 -21.16 0.44 -10.19
CA THR A 192 -21.23 0.48 -11.65
C THR A 192 -19.86 0.50 -12.32
N MET A 193 -18.83 0.97 -11.60
CA MET A 193 -17.44 1.06 -12.04
C MET A 193 -16.56 -0.12 -11.61
N ALA A 194 -17.13 -1.18 -11.05
CA ALA A 194 -16.38 -2.25 -10.39
C ALA A 194 -15.39 -2.98 -11.33
N ARG A 195 -15.60 -2.96 -12.63
CA ARG A 195 -14.77 -3.63 -13.65
C ARG A 195 -14.09 -2.66 -14.64
N ASP A 196 -14.16 -1.36 -14.42
CA ASP A 196 -13.61 -0.36 -15.34
C ASP A 196 -12.08 -0.33 -15.34
N ALA A 197 -11.45 -0.78 -14.26
CA ALA A 197 -10.00 -0.90 -14.18
C ALA A 197 -9.62 -2.25 -13.57
N GLY A 198 -8.84 -3.04 -14.28
CA GLY A 198 -8.39 -4.35 -13.82
C GLY A 198 -7.41 -4.99 -14.80
N VAL A 199 -6.75 -6.05 -14.35
CA VAL A 199 -5.91 -6.91 -15.19
C VAL A 199 -6.77 -8.04 -15.75
N LEU A 200 -6.82 -8.17 -17.07
CA LEU A 200 -7.73 -9.10 -17.75
C LEU A 200 -7.36 -10.57 -17.61
N TYR A 201 -6.10 -10.88 -17.29
CA TYR A 201 -5.55 -12.23 -17.22
C TYR A 201 -5.01 -12.55 -15.82
N GLY A 202 -4.95 -13.83 -15.49
CA GLY A 202 -4.47 -14.32 -14.19
C GLY A 202 -5.58 -14.48 -13.14
N GLY A 203 -6.84 -14.13 -13.48
CA GLY A 203 -8.01 -14.39 -12.66
C GLY A 203 -8.76 -15.65 -13.12
N THR A 204 -9.84 -15.99 -12.41
CA THR A 204 -10.63 -17.20 -12.70
C THR A 204 -11.40 -17.15 -14.03
N GLU A 205 -11.65 -15.97 -14.57
CA GLU A 205 -12.30 -15.82 -15.87
C GLU A 205 -11.34 -16.07 -17.02
N ASN A 206 -10.08 -15.63 -16.88
CA ASN A 206 -8.99 -15.85 -17.83
C ASN A 206 -7.75 -16.35 -17.08
N PRO A 207 -7.69 -17.62 -16.71
CA PRO A 207 -6.54 -18.18 -15.99
C PRO A 207 -5.28 -18.19 -16.88
N ILE A 208 -4.08 -18.21 -16.23
CA ILE A 208 -2.77 -18.33 -16.89
C ILE A 208 -2.49 -19.80 -17.17
#